data_e70e220c4c842ae61b0894bf909784b7
#
_entry.id   e70e220c4c842ae61b0894bf909784b7
#
_cell.length_a   1.000
_cell.length_b   1.000
_cell.length_c   1.000
_cell.angle_alpha   90.00
_cell.angle_beta   90.00
_cell.angle_gamma   90.00
#
_symmetry.space_group_name_H-M   'P 1'
#
loop_
_entity.id
_entity.type
_entity.pdbx_description
1 polymer ?
#
loop_
_entity_poly.entity_id
_entity_poly.type
_entity_poly.pdbx_seq_one_letter_code
_entity_poly.pdbx_strand_id
1 'polypeptide(L)'
;MTVRVGINGFGRIGRNFFRAVQASGADIEVVAVNDLTDNQTLAHLLKYDSILGRFPGDVSATDTDITVGDHSFKAFAERDPANLKWSDVGADIVIESTGFFTDATKAKTHADNGAKKVIISAPAKNEDLTIVMGVNHELYDAEKHTVISNASCTTNCLAPMAKAIHDEFVIQQGLMTTVHAYTQDQNLQDGPHSDLRRARAAAINVVPTSTGAAKAIGLVLPELKGKLDGYALRVPVPTGSATDLTVNVGRETTAEEVNAAVKAAAEGALKGYLRYTEDPIVSSDIVTDPASCIFDAGLTKVLGNQVKVVGWYDNEWGYSNRLVDLVTYVGKSL
;
A
#
# COMPACT_ATOMS: atom_id res chain seq x y z
N MET A 1 7.27 -5.66 22.97
CA MET A 1 7.91 -6.91 22.46
C MET A 1 8.18 -6.68 20.99
N THR A 2 9.42 -6.81 20.56
CA THR A 2 9.81 -6.63 19.15
C THR A 2 9.06 -7.62 18.27
N VAL A 3 8.38 -7.13 17.24
CA VAL A 3 7.62 -7.96 16.31
C VAL A 3 8.59 -8.54 15.28
N ARG A 4 8.66 -9.86 15.17
CA ARG A 4 9.55 -10.57 14.25
C ARG A 4 8.83 -10.85 12.93
N VAL A 5 9.39 -10.35 11.83
CA VAL A 5 8.72 -10.35 10.53
C VAL A 5 9.51 -11.16 9.49
N GLY A 6 8.82 -12.08 8.83
CA GLY A 6 9.25 -12.69 7.58
C GLY A 6 8.66 -11.97 6.38
N ILE A 7 9.38 -11.89 5.27
CA ILE A 7 8.91 -11.25 4.04
C ILE A 7 8.99 -12.29 2.90
N ASN A 8 7.84 -12.66 2.34
CA ASN A 8 7.79 -13.45 1.13
C ASN A 8 7.62 -12.54 -0.09
N GLY A 9 8.66 -12.45 -0.93
CA GLY A 9 8.80 -11.48 -2.02
C GLY A 9 9.58 -10.23 -1.60
N PHE A 10 10.87 -10.18 -1.92
CA PHE A 10 11.75 -9.06 -1.61
C PHE A 10 11.90 -8.12 -2.82
N GLY A 11 10.77 -7.91 -3.52
CA GLY A 11 10.59 -6.94 -4.61
C GLY A 11 10.53 -5.49 -4.13
N ARG A 12 9.89 -4.60 -4.92
CA ARG A 12 9.75 -3.17 -4.55
C ARG A 12 9.15 -3.00 -3.14
N ILE A 13 7.99 -3.60 -2.88
CA ILE A 13 7.28 -3.42 -1.61
C ILE A 13 8.02 -4.06 -0.43
N GLY A 14 8.54 -5.28 -0.59
CA GLY A 14 9.32 -5.92 0.48
C GLY A 14 10.55 -5.11 0.89
N ARG A 15 11.32 -4.59 -0.09
CA ARG A 15 12.48 -3.73 0.19
C ARG A 15 12.09 -2.36 0.74
N ASN A 16 11.01 -1.75 0.23
CA ASN A 16 10.51 -0.49 0.76
C ASN A 16 9.98 -0.63 2.20
N PHE A 17 9.31 -1.75 2.51
CA PHE A 17 8.92 -2.06 3.89
C PHE A 17 10.15 -2.15 4.81
N PHE A 18 11.19 -2.91 4.40
CA PHE A 18 12.43 -2.97 5.17
C PHE A 18 13.03 -1.59 5.42
N ARG A 19 13.13 -0.75 4.37
CA ARG A 19 13.63 0.62 4.48
C ARG A 19 12.74 1.50 5.37
N ALA A 20 11.41 1.34 5.31
CA ALA A 20 10.47 2.08 6.14
C ALA A 20 10.57 1.69 7.62
N VAL A 21 10.77 0.41 7.94
CA VAL A 21 11.06 -0.05 9.30
C VAL A 21 12.30 0.64 9.84
N GLN A 22 13.40 0.65 9.08
CA GLN A 22 14.65 1.31 9.48
C GLN A 22 14.48 2.83 9.65
N ALA A 23 13.75 3.48 8.77
CA ALA A 23 13.54 4.92 8.80
C ALA A 23 12.62 5.37 9.95
N SER A 24 11.61 4.58 10.29
CA SER A 24 10.63 4.90 11.33
C SER A 24 11.12 4.58 12.75
N GLY A 25 12.13 3.71 12.89
CA GLY A 25 12.54 3.19 14.19
C GLY A 25 11.47 2.32 14.87
N ALA A 26 10.54 1.74 14.10
CA ALA A 26 9.52 0.84 14.64
C ALA A 26 10.16 -0.38 15.32
N ASP A 27 9.55 -0.87 16.41
CA ASP A 27 9.99 -2.05 17.13
C ASP A 27 9.66 -3.35 16.36
N ILE A 28 10.25 -3.44 15.16
CA ILE A 28 10.08 -4.54 14.19
C ILE A 28 11.46 -5.06 13.80
N GLU A 29 11.64 -6.36 13.85
CA GLU A 29 12.82 -7.07 13.38
C GLU A 29 12.48 -7.91 12.14
N VAL A 30 13.08 -7.62 10.99
CA VAL A 30 13.01 -8.52 9.83
C VAL A 30 13.96 -9.68 10.06
N VAL A 31 13.44 -10.89 10.21
CA VAL A 31 14.23 -12.09 10.55
C VAL A 31 14.58 -12.94 9.34
N ALA A 32 13.76 -12.88 8.29
CA ALA A 32 14.02 -13.58 7.05
C ALA A 32 13.29 -12.95 5.87
N VAL A 33 13.84 -13.14 4.68
CA VAL A 33 13.21 -12.84 3.40
C VAL A 33 13.21 -14.07 2.51
N ASN A 34 12.26 -14.16 1.60
CA ASN A 34 12.25 -15.17 0.55
C ASN A 34 12.09 -14.50 -0.81
N ASP A 35 12.97 -14.79 -1.74
CA ASP A 35 12.86 -14.35 -3.14
C ASP A 35 13.60 -15.36 -4.03
N LEU A 36 13.21 -15.46 -5.30
CA LEU A 36 13.86 -16.40 -6.24
C LEU A 36 15.14 -15.83 -6.87
N THR A 37 15.42 -14.57 -6.61
CA THR A 37 16.64 -13.87 -7.04
C THR A 37 17.78 -14.20 -6.08
N ASP A 38 19.03 -14.26 -6.58
CA ASP A 38 20.20 -14.48 -5.75
C ASP A 38 20.43 -13.35 -4.72
N ASN A 39 21.03 -13.70 -3.59
CA ASN A 39 21.18 -12.78 -2.45
C ASN A 39 22.08 -11.57 -2.76
N GLN A 40 23.06 -11.70 -3.65
CA GLN A 40 23.94 -10.58 -4.04
C GLN A 40 23.15 -9.53 -4.81
N THR A 41 22.28 -9.97 -5.73
CA THR A 41 21.36 -9.09 -6.46
C THR A 41 20.35 -8.45 -5.52
N LEU A 42 19.76 -9.19 -4.57
CA LEU A 42 18.83 -8.63 -3.58
C LEU A 42 19.50 -7.58 -2.70
N ALA A 43 20.70 -7.85 -2.21
CA ALA A 43 21.48 -6.89 -1.42
C ALA A 43 21.85 -5.64 -2.23
N HIS A 44 22.23 -5.81 -3.50
CA HIS A 44 22.50 -4.69 -4.40
C HIS A 44 21.26 -3.80 -4.59
N LEU A 45 20.09 -4.40 -4.86
CA LEU A 45 18.84 -3.69 -5.04
C LEU A 45 18.28 -3.09 -3.73
N LEU A 46 18.65 -3.62 -2.58
CA LEU A 46 18.37 -2.99 -1.29
C LEU A 46 19.26 -1.78 -1.07
N LYS A 47 20.54 -1.89 -1.46
CA LYS A 47 21.54 -0.82 -1.29
C LYS A 47 21.30 0.35 -2.23
N TYR A 48 20.94 0.09 -3.50
CA TYR A 48 20.75 1.12 -4.52
C TYR A 48 19.34 1.06 -5.06
N ASP A 49 18.66 2.17 -4.97
CA ASP A 49 17.29 2.34 -5.44
C ASP A 49 17.19 3.60 -6.30
N SER A 50 16.58 3.49 -7.49
CA SER A 50 16.50 4.60 -8.44
C SER A 50 15.60 5.74 -7.97
N ILE A 51 14.69 5.47 -7.01
CA ILE A 51 13.74 6.43 -6.46
C ILE A 51 14.22 6.91 -5.09
N LEU A 52 14.48 5.96 -4.18
CA LEU A 52 14.84 6.26 -2.78
C LEU A 52 16.34 6.55 -2.60
N GLY A 53 17.14 6.37 -3.65
CA GLY A 53 18.58 6.57 -3.57
C GLY A 53 19.31 5.45 -2.79
N ARG A 54 20.54 5.75 -2.41
CA ARG A 54 21.40 4.80 -1.70
C ARG A 54 20.90 4.59 -0.27
N PHE A 55 20.84 3.33 0.17
CA PHE A 55 20.57 3.01 1.57
C PHE A 55 21.63 3.60 2.51
N PRO A 56 21.24 4.23 3.61
CA PRO A 56 22.17 4.90 4.54
C PRO A 56 22.86 3.92 5.47
N GLY A 57 23.56 2.94 4.93
CA GLY A 57 24.27 1.92 5.70
C GLY A 57 24.94 0.90 4.79
N ASP A 58 25.77 0.06 5.39
CA ASP A 58 26.42 -1.03 4.66
C ASP A 58 25.44 -2.17 4.44
N VAL A 59 25.40 -2.68 3.21
CA VAL A 59 24.59 -3.83 2.83
C VAL A 59 25.51 -4.85 2.16
N SER A 60 25.48 -6.08 2.64
CA SER A 60 26.23 -7.20 2.11
C SER A 60 25.38 -8.47 2.13
N ALA A 61 25.80 -9.50 1.41
CA ALA A 61 25.14 -10.79 1.40
C ALA A 61 26.15 -11.94 1.39
N THR A 62 25.69 -13.06 1.92
CA THR A 62 26.29 -14.39 1.76
C THR A 62 25.31 -15.28 1.00
N ASP A 63 25.64 -16.56 0.84
CA ASP A 63 24.74 -17.52 0.18
C ASP A 63 23.44 -17.76 0.98
N THR A 64 23.42 -17.44 2.27
CA THR A 64 22.30 -17.75 3.17
C THR A 64 21.69 -16.54 3.90
N ASP A 65 22.37 -15.40 3.88
CA ASP A 65 21.99 -14.24 4.68
C ASP A 65 22.22 -12.93 3.94
N ILE A 66 21.42 -11.91 4.27
CA ILE A 66 21.67 -10.51 3.93
C ILE A 66 21.93 -9.76 5.23
N THR A 67 22.97 -8.92 5.23
CA THR A 67 23.39 -8.13 6.40
C THR A 67 23.28 -6.64 6.09
N VAL A 68 22.68 -5.89 7.00
CA VAL A 68 22.51 -4.43 6.92
C VAL A 68 23.01 -3.82 8.23
N GLY A 69 24.17 -3.13 8.17
CA GLY A 69 24.87 -2.72 9.39
C GLY A 69 25.22 -3.94 10.28
N ASP A 70 24.75 -3.92 11.52
CA ASP A 70 24.94 -5.03 12.48
C ASP A 70 23.79 -6.05 12.46
N HIS A 71 22.76 -5.85 11.67
CA HIS A 71 21.59 -6.71 11.59
C HIS A 71 21.70 -7.68 10.40
N SER A 72 21.58 -8.98 10.68
CA SER A 72 21.60 -10.04 9.66
C SER A 72 20.30 -10.82 9.68
N PHE A 73 19.73 -11.10 8.53
CA PHE A 73 18.51 -11.89 8.37
C PHE A 73 18.67 -12.97 7.31
N LYS A 74 17.94 -14.08 7.47
CA LYS A 74 18.00 -15.20 6.54
C LYS A 74 17.42 -14.83 5.17
N ALA A 75 18.01 -15.37 4.12
CA ALA A 75 17.52 -15.24 2.75
C ALA A 75 17.26 -16.62 2.17
N PHE A 76 15.99 -16.90 1.89
CA PHE A 76 15.51 -18.13 1.28
C PHE A 76 15.28 -17.93 -0.22
N ALA A 77 15.26 -19.04 -0.99
CA ALA A 77 14.97 -19.04 -2.43
C ALA A 77 13.93 -20.11 -2.78
N GLU A 78 12.85 -20.14 -2.02
CA GLU A 78 11.80 -21.16 -2.12
C GLU A 78 10.64 -20.66 -3.00
N ARG A 79 10.32 -21.44 -4.04
CA ARG A 79 9.18 -21.16 -4.92
C ARG A 79 7.84 -21.53 -4.30
N ASP A 80 7.81 -22.65 -3.57
CA ASP A 80 6.62 -23.13 -2.91
C ASP A 80 6.63 -22.67 -1.44
N PRO A 81 5.70 -21.79 -1.03
CA PRO A 81 5.64 -21.30 0.35
C PRO A 81 5.44 -22.43 1.38
N ALA A 82 4.98 -23.62 0.98
CA ALA A 82 4.86 -24.76 1.88
C ALA A 82 6.23 -25.25 2.41
N ASN A 83 7.33 -24.92 1.73
CA ASN A 83 8.68 -25.25 2.17
C ASN A 83 9.32 -24.20 3.08
N LEU A 84 8.69 -23.04 3.25
CA LEU A 84 9.17 -21.96 4.11
C LEU A 84 8.75 -22.20 5.55
N LYS A 85 9.67 -22.64 6.40
CA LYS A 85 9.41 -22.86 7.82
C LYS A 85 9.71 -21.59 8.63
N TRP A 86 8.72 -20.74 8.76
CA TRP A 86 8.82 -19.48 9.48
C TRP A 86 9.07 -19.67 10.97
N SER A 87 8.63 -20.82 11.53
CA SER A 87 8.96 -21.22 12.90
C SER A 87 10.47 -21.31 13.18
N ASP A 88 11.26 -21.76 12.20
CA ASP A 88 12.69 -21.99 12.37
C ASP A 88 13.47 -20.66 12.51
N VAL A 89 12.91 -19.58 12.02
CA VAL A 89 13.46 -18.22 12.16
C VAL A 89 12.68 -17.38 13.19
N GLY A 90 11.64 -17.95 13.81
CA GLY A 90 10.84 -17.29 14.83
C GLY A 90 10.07 -16.07 14.29
N ALA A 91 9.57 -16.13 13.07
CA ALA A 91 8.75 -15.06 12.51
C ALA A 91 7.34 -15.08 13.13
N ASP A 92 6.92 -13.98 13.71
CA ASP A 92 5.56 -13.80 14.24
C ASP A 92 4.56 -13.46 13.12
N ILE A 93 4.95 -12.55 12.24
CA ILE A 93 4.14 -12.08 11.12
C ILE A 93 4.88 -12.35 9.82
N VAL A 94 4.16 -12.81 8.80
CA VAL A 94 4.68 -12.89 7.44
C VAL A 94 3.98 -11.87 6.56
N ILE A 95 4.76 -11.03 5.86
CA ILE A 95 4.26 -10.18 4.79
C ILE A 95 4.37 -10.94 3.48
N GLU A 96 3.21 -11.20 2.85
CA GLU A 96 3.12 -11.78 1.53
C GLU A 96 3.14 -10.64 0.49
N SER A 97 4.26 -10.46 -0.18
CA SER A 97 4.48 -9.38 -1.16
C SER A 97 5.02 -9.85 -2.51
N THR A 98 4.80 -11.13 -2.84
CA THR A 98 5.15 -11.66 -4.17
C THR A 98 4.18 -11.22 -5.27
N GLY A 99 2.95 -10.85 -4.91
CA GLY A 99 1.84 -10.61 -5.83
C GLY A 99 1.18 -11.87 -6.40
N PHE A 100 1.70 -13.07 -6.08
CA PHE A 100 1.16 -14.34 -6.57
C PHE A 100 0.17 -15.01 -5.60
N PHE A 101 0.38 -14.86 -4.29
CA PHE A 101 -0.44 -15.50 -3.26
C PHE A 101 -1.43 -14.50 -2.65
N THR A 102 -2.25 -13.88 -3.51
CA THR A 102 -3.27 -12.91 -3.10
C THR A 102 -4.60 -13.57 -2.69
N ASP A 103 -4.72 -14.87 -2.84
CA ASP A 103 -5.82 -15.65 -2.27
C ASP A 103 -5.43 -16.15 -0.88
N ALA A 104 -6.18 -15.76 0.15
CA ALA A 104 -5.89 -16.09 1.54
C ALA A 104 -5.87 -17.59 1.81
N THR A 105 -6.61 -18.39 1.04
CA THR A 105 -6.57 -19.87 1.15
C THR A 105 -5.20 -20.44 0.83
N LYS A 106 -4.44 -19.75 -0.04
CA LYS A 106 -3.05 -20.10 -0.37
C LYS A 106 -2.06 -19.41 0.57
N ALA A 107 -2.28 -18.14 0.86
CA ALA A 107 -1.39 -17.38 1.76
C ALA A 107 -1.39 -17.93 3.20
N LYS A 108 -2.48 -18.60 3.62
CA LYS A 108 -2.57 -19.27 4.92
C LYS A 108 -1.45 -20.29 5.14
N THR A 109 -0.84 -20.85 4.09
CA THR A 109 0.32 -21.73 4.18
C THR A 109 1.44 -21.12 5.02
N HIS A 110 1.62 -19.81 5.02
CA HIS A 110 2.60 -19.16 5.88
C HIS A 110 2.25 -19.31 7.37
N ALA A 111 0.97 -19.24 7.72
CA ALA A 111 0.52 -19.48 9.09
C ALA A 111 0.65 -20.97 9.48
N ASP A 112 0.31 -21.88 8.57
CA ASP A 112 0.47 -23.32 8.78
C ASP A 112 1.95 -23.70 8.98
N ASN A 113 2.88 -22.90 8.48
CA ASN A 113 4.34 -23.04 8.60
C ASN A 113 4.96 -22.18 9.73
N GLY A 114 4.16 -21.71 10.67
CA GLY A 114 4.60 -21.17 11.94
C GLY A 114 4.47 -19.66 12.14
N ALA A 115 4.03 -18.89 11.15
CA ALA A 115 3.68 -17.49 11.39
C ALA A 115 2.36 -17.40 12.15
N LYS A 116 2.25 -16.50 13.13
CA LYS A 116 1.00 -16.27 13.85
C LYS A 116 -0.01 -15.50 13.01
N LYS A 117 0.47 -14.58 12.16
CA LYS A 117 -0.35 -13.75 11.27
C LYS A 117 0.30 -13.64 9.88
N VAL A 118 -0.54 -13.44 8.88
CA VAL A 118 -0.12 -13.19 7.50
C VAL A 118 -0.76 -11.89 7.02
N ILE A 119 0.06 -10.98 6.47
CA ILE A 119 -0.41 -9.74 5.87
C ILE A 119 -0.12 -9.76 4.38
N ILE A 120 -1.17 -9.80 3.57
CA ILE A 120 -1.05 -9.73 2.11
C ILE A 120 -0.92 -8.26 1.72
N SER A 121 0.18 -7.89 1.04
CA SER A 121 0.45 -6.53 0.59
C SER A 121 -0.21 -6.18 -0.75
N ALA A 122 -1.42 -6.63 -0.95
CA ALA A 122 -2.24 -6.42 -2.15
C ALA A 122 -3.72 -6.61 -1.82
N PRO A 123 -4.66 -6.16 -2.69
CA PRO A 123 -6.04 -6.60 -2.61
C PRO A 123 -6.11 -8.13 -2.64
N ALA A 124 -6.81 -8.72 -1.69
CA ALA A 124 -6.87 -10.17 -1.52
C ALA A 124 -8.24 -10.74 -1.90
N LYS A 125 -8.35 -12.07 -1.84
CA LYS A 125 -9.59 -12.84 -1.89
C LYS A 125 -9.61 -13.80 -0.72
N ASN A 126 -10.80 -14.03 -0.16
CA ASN A 126 -11.02 -14.96 0.94
C ASN A 126 -10.22 -14.60 2.22
N GLU A 127 -9.74 -13.38 2.32
CA GLU A 127 -9.07 -12.86 3.52
C GLU A 127 -10.06 -12.71 4.68
N ASP A 128 -9.56 -12.84 5.90
CA ASP A 128 -10.38 -12.68 7.10
C ASP A 128 -10.82 -11.21 7.27
N LEU A 129 -9.95 -10.26 6.92
CA LEU A 129 -10.23 -8.84 6.97
C LEU A 129 -9.33 -8.06 6.01
N THR A 130 -9.92 -7.12 5.27
CA THR A 130 -9.17 -6.05 4.58
C THR A 130 -9.11 -4.83 5.46
N ILE A 131 -7.89 -4.32 5.73
CA ILE A 131 -7.65 -3.18 6.63
C ILE A 131 -7.05 -2.01 5.85
N VAL A 132 -7.60 -0.82 6.09
CA VAL A 132 -6.97 0.47 5.80
C VAL A 132 -6.78 1.21 7.13
N MET A 133 -5.53 1.46 7.49
CA MET A 133 -5.18 2.13 8.73
C MET A 133 -5.82 3.52 8.79
N GLY A 134 -6.38 3.87 9.94
CA GLY A 134 -7.16 5.09 10.16
C GLY A 134 -8.63 5.00 9.75
N VAL A 135 -9.02 3.98 8.96
CA VAL A 135 -10.39 3.85 8.43
C VAL A 135 -11.19 2.76 9.15
N ASN A 136 -10.65 1.54 9.22
CA ASN A 136 -11.36 0.39 9.80
C ASN A 136 -10.46 -0.56 10.60
N HIS A 137 -9.27 -0.13 11.01
CA HIS A 137 -8.31 -0.99 11.70
C HIS A 137 -8.81 -1.46 13.06
N GLU A 138 -9.74 -0.72 13.69
CA GLU A 138 -10.36 -1.11 14.96
C GLU A 138 -11.23 -2.38 14.83
N LEU A 139 -11.59 -2.80 13.60
CA LEU A 139 -12.31 -4.05 13.36
C LEU A 139 -11.43 -5.30 13.49
N TYR A 140 -10.12 -5.11 13.65
CA TYR A 140 -9.20 -6.23 13.81
C TYR A 140 -9.44 -6.95 15.13
N ASP A 141 -9.61 -8.26 15.03
CA ASP A 141 -9.76 -9.19 16.15
C ASP A 141 -8.68 -10.27 16.04
N ALA A 142 -7.77 -10.30 17.02
CA ALA A 142 -6.62 -11.20 16.99
C ALA A 142 -6.99 -12.69 17.01
N GLU A 143 -8.14 -13.04 17.58
CA GLU A 143 -8.57 -14.44 17.65
C GLU A 143 -9.22 -14.91 16.33
N LYS A 144 -9.79 -14.00 15.55
CA LYS A 144 -10.55 -14.33 14.34
C LYS A 144 -9.76 -14.11 13.05
N HIS A 145 -8.86 -13.10 13.03
CA HIS A 145 -8.22 -12.67 11.80
C HIS A 145 -6.76 -13.15 11.76
N THR A 146 -6.50 -14.14 10.96
CA THR A 146 -5.17 -14.74 10.74
C THR A 146 -4.53 -14.22 9.46
N VAL A 147 -5.29 -14.15 8.35
CA VAL A 147 -4.83 -13.66 7.04
C VAL A 147 -5.53 -12.35 6.72
N ILE A 148 -4.76 -11.27 6.70
CA ILE A 148 -5.25 -9.90 6.57
C ILE A 148 -4.73 -9.30 5.27
N SER A 149 -5.55 -8.50 4.58
CA SER A 149 -5.11 -7.69 3.45
C SER A 149 -4.90 -6.23 3.87
N ASN A 150 -3.78 -5.63 3.47
CA ASN A 150 -3.54 -4.19 3.60
C ASN A 150 -4.14 -3.39 2.42
N ALA A 151 -5.07 -3.97 1.66
CA ALA A 151 -5.66 -3.39 0.45
C ALA A 151 -4.60 -2.99 -0.61
N SER A 152 -4.94 -2.07 -1.51
CA SER A 152 -4.00 -1.47 -2.47
C SER A 152 -3.52 -0.10 -2.01
N CYS A 153 -2.43 0.40 -2.61
CA CYS A 153 -1.97 1.76 -2.40
C CYS A 153 -3.05 2.80 -2.78
N THR A 154 -3.77 2.57 -3.87
CA THR A 154 -4.88 3.43 -4.30
C THR A 154 -6.05 3.39 -3.30
N THR A 155 -6.41 2.22 -2.77
CA THR A 155 -7.45 2.12 -1.73
C THR A 155 -7.03 2.84 -0.46
N ASN A 156 -5.74 2.76 -0.08
CA ASN A 156 -5.20 3.48 1.08
C ASN A 156 -5.26 5.01 0.90
N CYS A 157 -5.14 5.53 -0.32
CA CYS A 157 -5.35 6.94 -0.61
C CYS A 157 -6.85 7.30 -0.63
N LEU A 158 -7.65 6.53 -1.35
CA LEU A 158 -9.07 6.80 -1.57
C LEU A 158 -9.89 6.73 -0.29
N ALA A 159 -9.65 5.73 0.56
CA ALA A 159 -10.51 5.45 1.72
C ALA A 159 -10.52 6.59 2.76
N PRO A 160 -9.39 7.12 3.24
CA PRO A 160 -9.42 8.22 4.20
C PRO A 160 -10.02 9.51 3.60
N MET A 161 -9.74 9.79 2.31
CA MET A 161 -10.32 10.95 1.61
C MET A 161 -11.84 10.79 1.45
N ALA A 162 -12.31 9.63 1.00
CA ALA A 162 -13.73 9.34 0.85
C ALA A 162 -14.46 9.35 2.20
N LYS A 163 -13.82 8.81 3.25
CA LYS A 163 -14.36 8.83 4.62
C LYS A 163 -14.59 10.27 5.11
N ALA A 164 -13.59 11.14 4.99
CA ALA A 164 -13.69 12.52 5.42
C ALA A 164 -14.85 13.27 4.74
N ILE A 165 -15.07 13.00 3.43
CA ILE A 165 -16.18 13.59 2.68
C ILE A 165 -17.51 12.92 3.04
N HIS A 166 -17.52 11.58 3.19
CA HIS A 166 -18.75 10.84 3.47
C HIS A 166 -19.32 11.16 4.86
N ASP A 167 -18.47 11.25 5.86
CA ASP A 167 -18.87 11.52 7.24
C ASP A 167 -19.60 12.88 7.37
N GLU A 168 -19.21 13.89 6.58
CA GLU A 168 -19.82 15.23 6.63
C GLU A 168 -20.95 15.43 5.61
N PHE A 169 -20.78 14.93 4.38
CA PHE A 169 -21.65 15.27 3.26
C PHE A 169 -22.47 14.09 2.72
N VAL A 170 -22.22 12.86 3.16
CA VAL A 170 -22.90 11.61 2.73
C VAL A 170 -22.79 11.37 1.22
N ILE A 171 -21.72 10.71 0.80
CA ILE A 171 -21.52 10.30 -0.62
C ILE A 171 -22.69 9.40 -1.05
N GLN A 172 -23.34 9.77 -2.14
CA GLN A 172 -24.43 9.02 -2.77
C GLN A 172 -23.88 8.09 -3.85
N GLN A 173 -23.06 8.61 -4.74
CA GLN A 173 -22.38 7.87 -5.80
C GLN A 173 -21.17 8.66 -6.30
N GLY A 174 -20.27 7.99 -7.01
CA GLY A 174 -19.12 8.67 -7.60
C GLY A 174 -18.25 7.79 -8.47
N LEU A 175 -17.36 8.46 -9.20
CA LEU A 175 -16.35 7.82 -10.03
C LEU A 175 -14.97 8.33 -9.66
N MET A 176 -13.99 7.44 -9.73
CA MET A 176 -12.60 7.80 -9.49
C MET A 176 -11.72 7.43 -10.69
N THR A 177 -10.72 8.23 -10.92
CA THR A 177 -9.60 7.90 -11.80
C THR A 177 -8.31 8.01 -11.01
N THR A 178 -7.55 6.93 -10.90
CA THR A 178 -6.19 7.09 -10.39
C THR A 178 -5.22 7.32 -11.55
N VAL A 179 -4.55 8.47 -11.53
CA VAL A 179 -3.39 8.76 -12.37
C VAL A 179 -2.18 8.17 -11.65
N HIS A 180 -1.73 7.02 -12.10
CA HIS A 180 -0.85 6.15 -11.33
C HIS A 180 0.52 6.00 -11.99
N ALA A 181 1.58 6.05 -11.21
CA ALA A 181 2.91 5.69 -11.68
C ALA A 181 2.93 4.29 -12.32
N TYR A 182 3.85 4.05 -13.26
CA TYR A 182 4.02 2.70 -13.80
C TYR A 182 4.53 1.74 -12.71
N THR A 183 4.20 0.48 -12.84
CA THR A 183 4.65 -0.58 -11.93
C THR A 183 5.20 -1.77 -12.72
N GLN A 184 5.89 -2.67 -12.03
CA GLN A 184 6.61 -3.78 -12.66
C GLN A 184 5.69 -4.78 -13.42
N ASP A 185 4.39 -4.71 -13.24
CA ASP A 185 3.42 -5.48 -14.00
C ASP A 185 3.20 -4.97 -15.43
N GLN A 186 3.79 -3.83 -15.79
CA GLN A 186 3.77 -3.27 -17.13
C GLN A 186 5.04 -3.63 -17.92
N ASN A 187 4.89 -3.83 -19.23
CA ASN A 187 6.05 -4.05 -20.07
C ASN A 187 6.84 -2.75 -20.28
N LEU A 188 8.18 -2.86 -20.24
CA LEU A 188 9.06 -1.75 -20.57
C LEU A 188 8.93 -1.35 -22.05
N GLN A 189 8.84 -2.34 -22.94
CA GLN A 189 8.61 -2.20 -24.37
C GLN A 189 7.39 -3.03 -24.77
N ASP A 190 6.85 -2.82 -26.00
CA ASP A 190 5.74 -3.61 -26.51
C ASP A 190 6.08 -5.11 -26.47
N GLY A 191 5.27 -5.90 -25.80
CA GLY A 191 5.49 -7.32 -25.61
C GLY A 191 4.26 -8.04 -25.06
N PRO A 192 4.27 -9.37 -25.00
CA PRO A 192 3.11 -10.15 -24.56
C PRO A 192 2.68 -9.79 -23.13
N HIS A 193 1.37 -9.60 -22.93
CA HIS A 193 0.73 -9.39 -21.64
C HIS A 193 -0.74 -9.77 -21.73
N SER A 194 -1.34 -10.28 -20.65
CA SER A 194 -2.76 -10.66 -20.61
C SER A 194 -3.71 -9.46 -20.79
N ASP A 195 -3.32 -8.28 -20.29
CA ASP A 195 -3.96 -7.00 -20.58
C ASP A 195 -3.24 -6.36 -21.77
N LEU A 196 -3.90 -6.24 -22.91
CA LEU A 196 -3.30 -5.70 -24.14
C LEU A 196 -2.88 -4.23 -24.03
N ARG A 197 -3.42 -3.45 -23.09
CA ARG A 197 -2.98 -2.09 -22.83
C ARG A 197 -1.68 -2.09 -22.03
N ARG A 198 -1.53 -2.97 -21.03
CA ARG A 198 -0.27 -3.16 -20.31
C ARG A 198 0.83 -3.83 -21.15
N ALA A 199 0.46 -4.42 -22.30
CA ALA A 199 1.40 -4.94 -23.28
C ALA A 199 2.24 -3.85 -23.96
N ARG A 200 1.87 -2.59 -23.82
CA ARG A 200 2.53 -1.45 -24.46
C ARG A 200 3.58 -0.82 -23.54
N ALA A 201 4.57 -0.18 -24.15
CA ALA A 201 5.71 0.45 -23.50
C ALA A 201 5.27 1.45 -22.41
N ALA A 202 5.65 1.18 -21.15
CA ALA A 202 5.21 1.93 -19.97
C ALA A 202 5.75 3.36 -19.93
N ALA A 203 7.00 3.58 -20.39
CA ALA A 203 7.70 4.84 -20.19
C ALA A 203 7.33 5.95 -21.18
N ILE A 204 6.47 5.65 -22.19
CA ILE A 204 6.10 6.61 -23.25
C ILE A 204 4.59 6.69 -23.49
N ASN A 205 3.79 5.96 -22.74
CA ASN A 205 2.34 5.90 -22.94
C ASN A 205 1.57 6.26 -21.67
N VAL A 206 0.41 6.87 -21.83
CA VAL A 206 -0.66 6.81 -20.85
C VAL A 206 -1.44 5.53 -21.08
N VAL A 207 -1.42 4.60 -20.13
CA VAL A 207 -2.00 3.26 -20.26
C VAL A 207 -3.26 3.14 -19.39
N PRO A 208 -4.47 3.19 -19.99
CA PRO A 208 -5.70 2.90 -19.24
C PRO A 208 -5.72 1.43 -18.81
N THR A 209 -6.11 1.17 -17.57
CA THR A 209 -6.23 -0.19 -17.07
C THR A 209 -7.30 -0.26 -15.97
N SER A 210 -7.80 -1.45 -15.71
CA SER A 210 -8.73 -1.67 -14.61
C SER A 210 -8.03 -1.50 -13.25
N THR A 211 -8.82 -1.08 -12.26
CA THR A 211 -8.42 -1.11 -10.85
C THR A 211 -9.57 -1.61 -10.00
N GLY A 212 -9.28 -2.45 -9.03
CA GLY A 212 -10.26 -2.88 -8.02
C GLY A 212 -10.41 -1.92 -6.85
N ALA A 213 -9.62 -0.82 -6.82
CA ALA A 213 -9.54 0.05 -5.64
C ALA A 213 -10.87 0.71 -5.26
N ALA A 214 -11.65 1.19 -6.25
CA ALA A 214 -12.94 1.81 -5.98
C ALA A 214 -13.97 0.79 -5.45
N LYS A 215 -13.96 -0.43 -5.97
CA LYS A 215 -14.85 -1.52 -5.49
C LYS A 215 -14.43 -2.02 -4.11
N ALA A 216 -13.12 -2.05 -3.85
CA ALA A 216 -12.57 -2.46 -2.55
C ALA A 216 -12.94 -1.48 -1.41
N ILE A 217 -13.36 -0.26 -1.75
CA ILE A 217 -13.79 0.71 -0.74
C ILE A 217 -14.94 0.16 0.11
N GLY A 218 -15.86 -0.60 -0.49
CA GLY A 218 -16.98 -1.23 0.22
C GLY A 218 -16.57 -2.34 1.20
N LEU A 219 -15.31 -2.77 1.22
CA LEU A 219 -14.78 -3.70 2.22
C LEU A 219 -14.35 -2.97 3.50
N VAL A 220 -13.92 -1.72 3.38
CA VAL A 220 -13.40 -0.90 4.48
C VAL A 220 -14.35 0.20 4.94
N LEU A 221 -15.27 0.61 4.05
CA LEU A 221 -16.38 1.54 4.31
C LEU A 221 -17.66 0.91 3.74
N PRO A 222 -18.34 0.02 4.49
CA PRO A 222 -19.50 -0.74 4.02
C PRO A 222 -20.64 0.12 3.48
N GLU A 223 -20.81 1.32 4.02
CA GLU A 223 -21.80 2.32 3.58
C GLU A 223 -21.57 2.85 2.17
N LEU A 224 -20.36 2.71 1.63
CA LEU A 224 -20.01 3.06 0.25
C LEU A 224 -20.02 1.88 -0.72
N LYS A 225 -20.45 0.70 -0.26
CA LYS A 225 -20.54 -0.50 -1.12
C LYS A 225 -21.45 -0.26 -2.31
N GLY A 226 -20.88 -0.43 -3.52
CA GLY A 226 -21.61 -0.24 -4.79
C GLY A 226 -21.84 1.22 -5.20
N LYS A 227 -21.36 2.19 -4.42
CA LYS A 227 -21.53 3.63 -4.75
C LYS A 227 -20.34 4.20 -5.53
N LEU A 228 -19.18 3.57 -5.51
CA LEU A 228 -17.98 4.02 -6.20
C LEU A 228 -17.50 2.99 -7.22
N ASP A 229 -17.09 3.47 -8.39
CA ASP A 229 -16.38 2.70 -9.43
C ASP A 229 -15.30 3.57 -10.08
N GLY A 230 -14.46 3.00 -10.93
CA GLY A 230 -13.42 3.76 -11.61
C GLY A 230 -12.38 2.89 -12.30
N TYR A 231 -11.33 3.55 -12.78
CA TYR A 231 -10.22 2.93 -13.49
C TYR A 231 -8.90 3.64 -13.20
N ALA A 232 -7.81 3.09 -13.71
CA ALA A 232 -6.47 3.68 -13.61
C ALA A 232 -5.98 4.17 -14.97
N LEU A 233 -5.24 5.27 -14.95
CA LEU A 233 -4.38 5.73 -16.05
C LEU A 233 -2.93 5.61 -15.57
N ARG A 234 -2.19 4.63 -16.08
CA ARG A 234 -0.76 4.54 -15.81
C ARG A 234 -0.02 5.57 -16.65
N VAL A 235 0.87 6.33 -16.00
CA VAL A 235 1.60 7.43 -16.63
C VAL A 235 3.12 7.23 -16.51
N PRO A 236 3.94 7.87 -17.38
CA PRO A 236 5.39 7.70 -17.42
C PRO A 236 6.14 8.36 -16.26
N VAL A 237 5.78 8.06 -15.01
CA VAL A 237 6.52 8.46 -13.81
C VAL A 237 6.81 7.23 -12.95
N PRO A 238 7.98 7.17 -12.28
CA PRO A 238 8.40 5.97 -11.56
C PRO A 238 7.68 5.78 -10.23
N THR A 239 7.24 6.87 -9.58
CA THR A 239 6.42 6.90 -8.37
C THR A 239 5.70 8.25 -8.29
N GLY A 240 4.78 8.38 -7.34
CA GLY A 240 3.96 9.59 -7.21
C GLY A 240 2.69 9.49 -8.05
N SER A 241 1.60 9.10 -7.39
CA SER A 241 0.29 8.87 -7.99
C SER A 241 -0.74 9.85 -7.43
N ALA A 242 -1.84 10.04 -8.16
CA ALA A 242 -2.96 10.88 -7.71
C ALA A 242 -4.28 10.14 -7.91
N THR A 243 -5.17 10.20 -6.91
CA THR A 243 -6.56 9.76 -7.02
C THR A 243 -7.45 10.98 -7.24
N ASP A 244 -8.06 11.05 -8.41
CA ASP A 244 -9.09 12.02 -8.78
C ASP A 244 -10.45 11.39 -8.47
N LEU A 245 -11.17 11.94 -7.48
CA LEU A 245 -12.47 11.47 -7.05
C LEU A 245 -13.54 12.51 -7.35
N THR A 246 -14.57 12.13 -8.09
CA THR A 246 -15.76 12.94 -8.33
C THR A 246 -16.96 12.22 -7.73
N VAL A 247 -17.67 12.87 -6.80
CA VAL A 247 -18.83 12.31 -6.09
C VAL A 247 -20.01 13.26 -6.08
N ASN A 248 -21.21 12.69 -6.06
CA ASN A 248 -22.41 13.41 -5.68
C ASN A 248 -22.67 13.19 -4.20
N VAL A 249 -22.88 14.27 -3.46
CA VAL A 249 -23.13 14.25 -2.02
C VAL A 249 -24.60 14.58 -1.70
N GLY A 250 -25.00 14.34 -0.46
CA GLY A 250 -26.39 14.42 -0.02
C GLY A 250 -26.97 15.83 0.06
N ARG A 251 -26.12 16.88 0.01
CA ARG A 251 -26.54 18.29 0.03
C ARG A 251 -25.65 19.15 -0.86
N GLU A 252 -26.12 20.29 -1.26
CA GLU A 252 -25.28 21.32 -1.87
C GLU A 252 -24.20 21.75 -0.86
N THR A 253 -23.01 22.06 -1.38
CA THR A 253 -21.85 22.46 -0.58
C THR A 253 -20.96 23.41 -1.36
N THR A 254 -19.85 23.85 -0.74
CA THR A 254 -18.82 24.68 -1.37
C THR A 254 -17.44 24.05 -1.25
N ALA A 255 -16.48 24.52 -2.03
CA ALA A 255 -15.11 24.04 -1.94
C ALA A 255 -14.48 24.33 -0.56
N GLU A 256 -14.84 25.47 0.04
CA GLU A 256 -14.39 25.88 1.36
C GLU A 256 -14.90 24.93 2.45
N GLU A 257 -16.19 24.54 2.39
CA GLU A 257 -16.77 23.58 3.33
C GLU A 257 -16.12 22.21 3.21
N VAL A 258 -15.91 21.71 1.97
CA VAL A 258 -15.23 20.43 1.72
C VAL A 258 -13.79 20.46 2.26
N ASN A 259 -13.04 21.51 1.94
CA ASN A 259 -11.66 21.68 2.40
C ASN A 259 -11.59 21.76 3.93
N ALA A 260 -12.51 22.48 4.57
CA ALA A 260 -12.57 22.57 6.04
C ALA A 260 -12.85 21.21 6.70
N ALA A 261 -13.78 20.42 6.16
CA ALA A 261 -14.10 19.08 6.65
C ALA A 261 -12.90 18.13 6.52
N VAL A 262 -12.24 18.11 5.36
CA VAL A 262 -11.07 17.26 5.14
C VAL A 262 -9.89 17.71 6.01
N LYS A 263 -9.68 19.01 6.19
CA LYS A 263 -8.64 19.55 7.08
C LYS A 263 -8.90 19.11 8.52
N ALA A 264 -10.12 19.23 9.00
CA ALA A 264 -10.50 18.79 10.36
C ALA A 264 -10.27 17.28 10.54
N ALA A 265 -10.60 16.46 9.55
CA ALA A 265 -10.33 15.02 9.60
C ALA A 265 -8.82 14.71 9.61
N ALA A 266 -8.02 15.41 8.81
CA ALA A 266 -6.57 15.26 8.73
C ALA A 266 -5.84 15.68 10.02
N GLU A 267 -6.34 16.70 10.71
CA GLU A 267 -5.82 17.15 12.01
C GLU A 267 -6.37 16.34 13.18
N GLY A 268 -7.48 15.62 12.98
CA GLY A 268 -8.21 14.83 13.97
C GLY A 268 -8.06 13.32 13.80
N ALA A 269 -9.15 12.65 13.49
CA ALA A 269 -9.26 11.18 13.48
C ALA A 269 -8.35 10.49 12.42
N LEU A 270 -8.02 11.17 11.34
CA LEU A 270 -7.18 10.64 10.27
C LEU A 270 -5.73 11.17 10.32
N LYS A 271 -5.35 11.80 11.42
CA LYS A 271 -3.98 12.30 11.62
C LYS A 271 -2.94 11.19 11.46
N GLY A 272 -1.91 11.46 10.64
CA GLY A 272 -0.86 10.49 10.31
C GLY A 272 -1.16 9.65 9.07
N TYR A 273 -2.42 9.56 8.63
CA TYR A 273 -2.84 8.83 7.44
C TYR A 273 -3.27 9.76 6.31
N LEU A 274 -4.04 10.80 6.63
CA LEU A 274 -4.46 11.86 5.72
C LEU A 274 -3.69 13.14 6.04
N ARG A 275 -3.06 13.73 5.03
CA ARG A 275 -2.48 15.09 5.09
C ARG A 275 -3.32 16.05 4.28
N TYR A 276 -3.28 17.30 4.64
CA TYR A 276 -3.91 18.40 3.93
C TYR A 276 -2.84 19.38 3.46
N THR A 277 -2.91 19.84 2.21
CA THR A 277 -2.02 20.88 1.68
C THR A 277 -2.77 21.92 0.88
N GLU A 278 -2.27 23.15 0.91
CA GLU A 278 -2.67 24.27 0.06
C GLU A 278 -1.54 24.64 -0.92
N ASP A 279 -0.39 23.95 -0.80
CA ASP A 279 0.75 24.18 -1.68
C ASP A 279 0.49 23.61 -3.09
N PRO A 280 0.95 24.30 -4.15
CA PRO A 280 0.78 23.85 -5.53
C PRO A 280 1.80 22.76 -5.87
N ILE A 281 1.60 21.56 -5.32
CA ILE A 281 2.50 20.42 -5.46
C ILE A 281 2.27 19.61 -6.74
N VAL A 282 3.30 18.87 -7.13
CA VAL A 282 3.27 17.90 -8.23
C VAL A 282 3.78 16.53 -7.76
N SER A 283 3.72 15.52 -8.62
CA SER A 283 4.03 14.13 -8.24
C SER A 283 5.43 13.91 -7.66
N SER A 284 6.44 14.71 -8.03
CA SER A 284 7.78 14.59 -7.46
C SER A 284 7.90 15.12 -6.03
N ASP A 285 6.99 15.99 -5.60
CA ASP A 285 7.02 16.61 -4.28
C ASP A 285 6.54 15.66 -3.17
N ILE A 286 5.82 14.59 -3.56
CA ILE A 286 5.28 13.61 -2.62
C ILE A 286 6.13 12.33 -2.53
N VAL A 287 7.25 12.28 -3.25
CA VAL A 287 8.19 11.16 -3.17
C VAL A 287 8.74 11.06 -1.75
N THR A 288 8.69 9.87 -1.16
CA THR A 288 9.03 9.58 0.24
C THR A 288 8.09 10.20 1.29
N ASP A 289 6.93 10.68 0.90
CA ASP A 289 5.92 11.07 1.88
C ASP A 289 5.25 9.80 2.47
N PRO A 290 5.23 9.64 3.81
CA PRO A 290 4.66 8.45 4.44
C PRO A 290 3.13 8.47 4.53
N ALA A 291 2.45 9.56 4.18
CA ALA A 291 0.99 9.64 4.25
C ALA A 291 0.32 8.67 3.25
N SER A 292 -0.84 8.15 3.63
CA SER A 292 -1.69 7.37 2.72
C SER A 292 -2.28 8.25 1.62
N CYS A 293 -2.65 9.48 1.98
CA CYS A 293 -3.26 10.46 1.09
C CYS A 293 -2.83 11.86 1.50
N ILE A 294 -2.42 12.67 0.53
CA ILE A 294 -2.17 14.10 0.68
C ILE A 294 -3.26 14.82 -0.11
N PHE A 295 -4.26 15.33 0.58
CA PHE A 295 -5.38 16.04 -0.01
C PHE A 295 -4.93 17.40 -0.52
N ASP A 296 -5.18 17.68 -1.80
CA ASP A 296 -4.84 18.94 -2.45
C ASP A 296 -6.05 19.87 -2.47
N ALA A 297 -6.07 20.81 -1.54
CA ALA A 297 -7.17 21.75 -1.38
C ALA A 297 -7.33 22.72 -2.56
N GLY A 298 -6.23 23.03 -3.26
CA GLY A 298 -6.23 23.91 -4.43
C GLY A 298 -6.96 23.31 -5.64
N LEU A 299 -7.09 21.98 -5.69
CA LEU A 299 -7.77 21.25 -6.77
C LEU A 299 -9.24 20.93 -6.47
N THR A 300 -9.77 21.28 -5.30
CA THR A 300 -11.18 21.05 -4.97
C THR A 300 -12.09 21.89 -5.89
N LYS A 301 -13.07 21.23 -6.51
CA LYS A 301 -14.11 21.85 -7.33
C LYS A 301 -15.49 21.36 -6.88
N VAL A 302 -16.45 22.27 -6.85
CA VAL A 302 -17.83 21.96 -6.47
C VAL A 302 -18.80 22.60 -7.46
N LEU A 303 -19.79 21.82 -7.87
CA LEU A 303 -20.93 22.26 -8.68
C LEU A 303 -22.22 21.74 -8.06
N GLY A 304 -22.92 22.59 -7.30
CA GLY A 304 -24.09 22.18 -6.51
C GLY A 304 -23.73 21.12 -5.48
N ASN A 305 -24.21 19.89 -5.67
CA ASN A 305 -23.88 18.75 -4.83
C ASN A 305 -22.81 17.81 -5.45
N GLN A 306 -22.20 18.19 -6.56
CA GLN A 306 -21.11 17.43 -7.17
C GLN A 306 -19.77 17.98 -6.66
N VAL A 307 -18.98 17.14 -6.02
CA VAL A 307 -17.68 17.43 -5.43
C VAL A 307 -16.59 16.67 -6.20
N LYS A 308 -15.56 17.39 -6.62
CA LYS A 308 -14.34 16.81 -7.24
C LYS A 308 -13.13 17.18 -6.42
N VAL A 309 -12.36 16.17 -6.02
CA VAL A 309 -11.18 16.31 -5.18
C VAL A 309 -10.02 15.46 -5.68
N VAL A 310 -8.82 15.82 -5.29
CA VAL A 310 -7.59 15.09 -5.64
C VAL A 310 -6.81 14.78 -4.37
N GLY A 311 -6.36 13.52 -4.26
CA GLY A 311 -5.43 13.07 -3.24
C GLY A 311 -4.16 12.50 -3.88
N TRP A 312 -2.99 13.02 -3.49
CA TRP A 312 -1.68 12.52 -3.89
C TRP A 312 -1.21 11.41 -2.95
N TYR A 313 -0.41 10.49 -3.46
CA TYR A 313 0.20 9.44 -2.65
C TYR A 313 1.47 8.87 -3.28
N ASP A 314 2.51 8.66 -2.47
CA ASP A 314 3.61 7.81 -2.89
C ASP A 314 3.14 6.37 -2.84
N ASN A 315 2.88 5.79 -4.02
CA ASN A 315 2.29 4.46 -4.14
C ASN A 315 3.19 3.33 -3.62
N GLU A 316 4.49 3.58 -3.43
CA GLU A 316 5.44 2.64 -2.85
C GLU A 316 5.74 2.98 -1.39
N TRP A 317 6.20 4.19 -1.11
CA TRP A 317 6.64 4.59 0.23
C TRP A 317 5.48 4.77 1.20
N GLY A 318 4.44 5.50 0.82
CA GLY A 318 3.25 5.68 1.65
C GLY A 318 2.59 4.33 1.98
N TYR A 319 2.48 3.46 0.99
CA TYR A 319 1.95 2.11 1.19
C TYR A 319 2.82 1.25 2.12
N SER A 320 4.15 1.31 1.97
CA SER A 320 5.07 0.55 2.82
C SER A 320 5.04 1.04 4.27
N ASN A 321 4.85 2.34 4.50
CA ASN A 321 4.63 2.87 5.85
C ASN A 321 3.30 2.37 6.44
N ARG A 322 2.25 2.20 5.64
CA ARG A 322 0.99 1.56 6.13
C ARG A 322 1.20 0.10 6.50
N LEU A 323 2.07 -0.63 5.81
CA LEU A 323 2.45 -1.98 6.24
C LEU A 323 3.19 -1.95 7.59
N VAL A 324 4.09 -0.99 7.82
CA VAL A 324 4.77 -0.82 9.13
C VAL A 324 3.74 -0.56 10.24
N ASP A 325 2.79 0.34 10.00
CA ASP A 325 1.74 0.64 10.97
C ASP A 325 0.85 -0.58 11.24
N LEU A 326 0.45 -1.31 10.21
CA LEU A 326 -0.39 -2.50 10.36
C LEU A 326 0.34 -3.61 11.11
N VAL A 327 1.61 -3.87 10.77
CA VAL A 327 2.45 -4.84 11.50
C VAL A 327 2.58 -4.43 12.97
N THR A 328 2.84 -3.16 13.24
CA THR A 328 2.93 -2.63 14.61
C THR A 328 1.60 -2.77 15.35
N TYR A 329 0.48 -2.51 14.68
CA TYR A 329 -0.85 -2.61 15.27
C TYR A 329 -1.22 -4.05 15.61
N VAL A 330 -1.07 -4.96 14.65
CA VAL A 330 -1.33 -6.40 14.82
C VAL A 330 -0.38 -7.01 15.86
N GLY A 331 0.88 -6.59 15.85
CA GLY A 331 1.91 -7.07 16.77
C GLY A 331 1.63 -6.81 18.26
N LYS A 332 0.79 -5.80 18.58
CA LYS A 332 0.40 -5.52 19.98
C LYS A 332 -0.44 -6.62 20.60
N SER A 333 -1.02 -7.50 19.82
CA SER A 333 -1.93 -8.57 20.26
C SER A 333 -1.33 -9.97 20.12
N LEU A 334 -0.04 -10.10 19.81
CA LEU A 334 0.69 -11.36 19.71
C LEU A 334 1.32 -11.74 21.05
#